data_480a4371f0dcd98afb04001d3304f396
#
_entry.id   480a4371f0dcd98afb04001d3304f396
#
_cell.length_a   1.000
_cell.length_b   1.000
_cell.length_c   1.000
_cell.angle_alpha   90.00
_cell.angle_beta   90.00
_cell.angle_gamma   90.00
#
_symmetry.space_group_name_H-M   'P 1'
#
loop_
_entity.id
_entity.type
_entity.pdbx_description
1 polymer ?
#
loop_
_entity_poly.entity_id
_entity_poly.type
_entity_poly.pdbx_seq_one_letter_code
_entity_poly.pdbx_strand_id
1 'polypeptide(L)'
;MKNTGFILIILVAVMFICPLAATGGAKEEKSGTVKITKADSQDGGESILVLSSSTKKINEIDMFEYVVGAVAAEMPPAYHSQALRAQAAVCYTYAVKKRSSPDPSLGGADITDDSAVHQG
;
A
#
# COMPACT_ATOMS: atom_id res chain seq x y z
N MET A 1 -32.94 7.80 -29.02
CA MET A 1 -32.07 8.58 -28.14
C MET A 1 -32.63 8.86 -26.71
N LYS A 2 -33.69 8.16 -26.28
CA LYS A 2 -34.27 8.39 -24.93
C LYS A 2 -33.74 7.46 -23.83
N ASN A 3 -32.93 6.46 -24.15
CA ASN A 3 -32.49 5.43 -23.18
C ASN A 3 -31.09 5.65 -22.58
N THR A 4 -30.31 6.58 -23.13
CA THR A 4 -28.94 6.82 -22.65
C THR A 4 -28.92 7.47 -21.27
N GLY A 5 -29.89 8.36 -20.99
CA GLY A 5 -30.03 8.99 -19.66
C GLY A 5 -30.49 8.01 -18.59
N PHE A 6 -31.32 7.04 -18.96
CA PHE A 6 -31.78 6.03 -18.02
C PHE A 6 -30.71 5.03 -17.61
N ILE A 7 -29.83 4.66 -18.57
CA ILE A 7 -28.67 3.81 -18.32
C ILE A 7 -27.67 4.51 -17.41
N LEU A 8 -27.45 5.80 -17.59
CA LEU A 8 -26.52 6.59 -16.77
C LEU A 8 -27.00 6.73 -15.33
N ILE A 9 -28.31 6.92 -15.13
CA ILE A 9 -28.93 6.96 -13.79
C ILE A 9 -28.83 5.60 -13.10
N ILE A 10 -29.01 4.48 -13.81
CA ILE A 10 -28.86 3.14 -13.23
C ILE A 10 -27.41 2.89 -12.84
N LEU A 11 -26.44 3.31 -13.65
CA LEU A 11 -25.02 3.14 -13.38
C LEU A 11 -24.57 3.93 -12.14
N VAL A 12 -25.06 5.15 -11.98
CA VAL A 12 -24.80 5.97 -10.79
C VAL A 12 -25.49 5.37 -9.55
N ALA A 13 -26.71 4.86 -9.69
CA ALA A 13 -27.44 4.21 -8.60
C ALA A 13 -26.72 2.93 -8.11
N VAL A 14 -26.17 2.13 -9.02
CA VAL A 14 -25.40 0.93 -8.68
C VAL A 14 -24.10 1.29 -7.93
N MET A 15 -23.44 2.37 -8.30
CA MET A 15 -22.25 2.85 -7.58
C MET A 15 -22.56 3.32 -6.15
N PHE A 16 -23.77 3.84 -5.91
CA PHE A 16 -24.17 4.30 -4.58
C PHE A 16 -24.77 3.18 -3.69
N ILE A 17 -25.33 2.13 -4.29
CA ILE A 17 -25.94 1.03 -3.54
C ILE A 17 -24.90 -0.02 -3.11
N CYS A 18 -23.81 -0.19 -3.87
CA CYS A 18 -22.77 -1.16 -3.56
C CYS A 18 -22.08 -0.95 -2.19
N PRO A 19 -21.77 0.29 -1.74
CA PRO A 19 -21.17 0.48 -0.42
C PRO A 19 -22.15 0.29 0.74
N LEU A 20 -23.46 0.36 0.52
CA LEU A 20 -24.45 0.21 1.59
C LEU A 20 -24.75 -1.25 1.95
N ALA A 21 -24.46 -2.20 1.05
CA ALA A 21 -24.65 -3.62 1.29
C ALA A 21 -23.50 -4.27 2.10
N ALA A 22 -22.39 -3.55 2.29
CA ALA A 22 -21.23 -4.03 3.04
C ALA A 22 -21.28 -3.75 4.56
N THR A 23 -22.35 -3.14 5.08
CA THR A 23 -22.51 -2.87 6.52
C THR A 23 -23.18 -4.01 7.29
N GLY A 24 -23.15 -5.23 6.75
CA GLY A 24 -23.60 -6.45 7.41
C GLY A 24 -22.56 -7.02 8.34
N GLY A 25 -22.61 -6.68 9.63
CA GLY A 25 -22.14 -7.53 10.73
C GLY A 25 -20.63 -7.70 10.89
N ALA A 26 -19.87 -6.63 11.08
CA ALA A 26 -18.56 -6.73 11.70
C ALA A 26 -18.74 -6.92 13.22
N LYS A 27 -18.59 -8.15 13.71
CA LYS A 27 -18.32 -8.43 15.11
C LYS A 27 -17.07 -7.62 15.49
N GLU A 28 -17.17 -6.77 16.50
CA GLU A 28 -16.02 -6.12 17.13
C GLU A 28 -15.06 -7.21 17.62
N GLU A 29 -14.00 -7.41 16.89
CA GLU A 29 -12.86 -8.14 17.39
C GLU A 29 -12.07 -7.17 18.29
N LYS A 30 -12.10 -7.44 19.59
CA LYS A 30 -11.34 -6.72 20.62
C LYS A 30 -9.94 -6.45 20.12
N SER A 31 -9.55 -5.17 20.18
CA SER A 31 -8.19 -4.68 20.02
C SER A 31 -7.21 -5.55 20.83
N GLY A 32 -6.71 -6.60 20.20
CA GLY A 32 -5.55 -7.29 20.69
C GLY A 32 -4.33 -6.42 20.41
N THR A 33 -3.67 -5.98 21.46
CA THR A 33 -2.33 -5.40 21.38
C THR A 33 -1.47 -6.38 20.59
N VAL A 34 -1.22 -6.06 19.33
CA VAL A 34 -0.25 -6.79 18.52
C VAL A 34 1.10 -6.49 19.14
N LYS A 35 1.58 -7.38 20.01
CA LYS A 35 3.01 -7.43 20.31
C LYS A 35 3.69 -7.73 18.99
N ILE A 36 4.32 -6.74 18.39
CA ILE A 36 5.31 -6.94 17.35
C ILE A 36 6.47 -7.65 18.05
N THR A 37 6.39 -8.96 18.13
CA THR A 37 7.55 -9.78 18.40
C THR A 37 8.43 -9.54 17.18
N LYS A 38 9.54 -8.85 17.34
CA LYS A 38 10.64 -8.87 16.38
C LYS A 38 10.87 -10.35 16.08
N ALA A 39 10.29 -10.83 14.98
CA ALA A 39 10.70 -12.11 14.45
C ALA A 39 12.16 -11.93 14.15
N ASP A 40 12.98 -12.71 14.80
CA ASP A 40 14.41 -12.82 14.58
C ASP A 40 14.62 -12.87 13.07
N SER A 41 15.11 -11.76 12.50
CA SER A 41 15.47 -11.69 11.10
C SER A 41 16.80 -12.46 10.99
N GLN A 42 16.67 -13.79 11.06
CA GLN A 42 17.76 -14.66 10.68
C GLN A 42 17.91 -14.62 9.16
N ASP A 43 18.93 -13.89 8.75
CA ASP A 43 19.77 -14.14 7.58
C ASP A 43 19.05 -14.33 6.25
N GLY A 44 19.17 -13.32 5.37
CA GLY A 44 18.71 -13.36 3.99
C GLY A 44 17.38 -12.65 3.73
N GLY A 45 16.99 -11.72 4.56
CA GLY A 45 15.85 -10.84 4.35
C GLY A 45 15.92 -10.14 2.99
N GLU A 46 14.81 -10.18 2.27
CA GLU A 46 14.66 -9.47 1.01
C GLU A 46 14.83 -7.97 1.25
N SER A 47 15.79 -7.31 0.59
CA SER A 47 16.06 -5.88 0.71
C SER A 47 15.61 -5.11 -0.53
N ILE A 48 15.44 -3.81 -0.38
CA ILE A 48 15.09 -2.87 -1.45
C ILE A 48 16.00 -1.64 -1.37
N LEU A 49 16.42 -1.15 -2.53
CA LEU A 49 17.26 0.04 -2.66
C LEU A 49 16.37 1.29 -2.83
N VAL A 50 16.40 2.17 -1.84
CA VAL A 50 15.58 3.39 -1.81
C VAL A 50 16.47 4.62 -2.01
N LEU A 51 16.17 5.41 -3.04
CA LEU A 51 16.80 6.71 -3.27
C LEU A 51 16.15 7.76 -2.38
N SER A 52 16.90 8.32 -1.44
CA SER A 52 16.40 9.44 -0.64
C SER A 52 16.39 10.73 -1.44
N SER A 53 15.22 11.36 -1.54
CA SER A 53 15.01 12.63 -2.23
C SER A 53 15.75 13.79 -1.57
N SER A 54 15.91 13.72 -0.24
CA SER A 54 16.55 14.76 0.56
C SER A 54 18.09 14.70 0.49
N THR A 55 18.67 13.49 0.60
CA THR A 55 20.13 13.29 0.65
C THR A 55 20.74 12.88 -0.69
N LYS A 56 19.93 12.49 -1.65
CA LYS A 56 20.34 11.91 -2.94
C LYS A 56 21.21 10.66 -2.80
N LYS A 57 21.10 9.96 -1.66
CA LYS A 57 21.80 8.71 -1.38
C LYS A 57 20.85 7.52 -1.53
N ILE A 58 21.41 6.42 -2.01
CA ILE A 58 20.73 5.13 -2.07
C ILE A 58 20.97 4.43 -0.74
N ASN A 59 19.89 4.05 -0.07
CA ASN A 59 19.91 3.29 1.18
C ASN A 59 19.30 1.91 0.92
N GLU A 60 19.98 0.88 1.41
CA GLU A 60 19.43 -0.46 1.44
C GLU A 60 18.58 -0.61 2.70
N ILE A 61 17.31 -0.99 2.53
CA ILE A 61 16.32 -1.13 3.60
C ILE A 61 15.75 -2.54 3.53
N ASP A 62 15.52 -3.15 4.69
CA ASP A 62 14.79 -4.42 4.75
C ASP A 62 13.38 -4.27 4.18
N MET A 63 12.93 -5.23 3.37
CA MET A 63 11.64 -5.18 2.69
C MET A 63 10.46 -5.07 3.66
N PHE A 64 10.53 -5.74 4.81
CA PHE A 64 9.49 -5.65 5.83
C PHE A 64 9.44 -4.24 6.45
N GLU A 65 10.60 -3.67 6.81
CA GLU A 65 10.67 -2.31 7.33
C GLU A 65 10.16 -1.28 6.32
N TYR A 66 10.50 -1.46 5.04
CA TYR A 66 9.98 -0.62 3.96
C TYR A 66 8.46 -0.68 3.88
N VAL A 67 7.87 -1.89 3.86
CA VAL A 67 6.41 -2.07 3.76
C VAL A 67 5.70 -1.47 4.98
N VAL A 68 6.23 -1.65 6.19
CA VAL A 68 5.67 -1.05 7.41
C VAL A 68 5.68 0.48 7.32
N GLY A 69 6.79 1.06 6.88
CA GLY A 69 6.91 2.51 6.68
C GLY A 69 5.92 3.04 5.63
N ALA A 70 5.81 2.35 4.49
CA ALA A 70 4.89 2.71 3.41
C ALA A 70 3.42 2.66 3.87
N VAL A 71 3.01 1.60 4.57
CA VAL A 71 1.64 1.51 5.12
C VAL A 71 1.38 2.63 6.13
N ALA A 72 2.34 2.92 7.01
CA ALA A 72 2.19 3.98 8.02
C ALA A 72 2.09 5.39 7.39
N ALA A 73 2.72 5.60 6.24
CA ALA A 73 2.63 6.85 5.50
C ALA A 73 1.27 7.02 4.79
N GLU A 74 0.66 5.91 4.33
CA GLU A 74 -0.56 5.93 3.53
C GLU A 74 -1.83 5.84 4.38
N MET A 75 -1.79 5.15 5.52
CA MET A 75 -2.98 4.83 6.30
C MET A 75 -2.80 5.09 7.79
N PRO A 76 -3.77 5.76 8.45
CA PRO A 76 -3.79 5.87 9.90
C PRO A 76 -3.82 4.51 10.59
N PRO A 77 -3.10 4.32 11.71
CA PRO A 77 -3.03 3.04 12.43
C PRO A 77 -4.36 2.61 13.05
N ALA A 78 -5.33 3.54 13.15
CA ALA A 78 -6.67 3.29 13.66
C ALA A 78 -7.59 2.56 12.67
N TYR A 79 -7.15 2.34 11.43
CA TYR A 79 -7.93 1.61 10.44
C TYR A 79 -8.05 0.13 10.81
N HIS A 80 -9.10 -0.51 10.28
CA HIS A 80 -9.35 -1.92 10.52
C HIS A 80 -8.16 -2.77 10.06
N SER A 81 -7.78 -3.80 10.85
CA SER A 81 -6.60 -4.63 10.59
C SER A 81 -6.58 -5.27 9.19
N GLN A 82 -7.75 -5.62 8.65
CA GLN A 82 -7.83 -6.16 7.29
C GLN A 82 -7.51 -5.13 6.21
N ALA A 83 -7.86 -3.85 6.45
CA ALA A 83 -7.50 -2.78 5.53
C ALA A 83 -5.99 -2.53 5.54
N LEU A 84 -5.36 -2.53 6.72
CA LEU A 84 -3.91 -2.40 6.86
C LEU A 84 -3.17 -3.57 6.20
N ARG A 85 -3.67 -4.81 6.34
CA ARG A 85 -3.12 -6.00 5.67
C ARG A 85 -3.24 -5.90 4.15
N ALA A 86 -4.38 -5.44 3.64
CA ALA A 86 -4.57 -5.24 2.21
C ALA A 86 -3.60 -4.20 1.66
N GLN A 87 -3.42 -3.07 2.35
CA GLN A 87 -2.45 -2.05 1.97
C GLN A 87 -1.01 -2.59 2.01
N ALA A 88 -0.65 -3.39 3.01
CA ALA A 88 0.67 -4.02 3.08
C ALA A 88 0.95 -4.92 1.87
N ALA A 89 -0.05 -5.69 1.43
CA ALA A 89 0.07 -6.52 0.23
C ALA A 89 0.28 -5.67 -1.04
N VAL A 90 -0.40 -4.53 -1.15
CA VAL A 90 -0.23 -3.58 -2.26
C VAL A 90 1.19 -2.99 -2.24
N CYS A 91 1.65 -2.48 -1.09
CA CYS A 91 2.99 -1.90 -0.95
C CYS A 91 4.09 -2.92 -1.26
N TYR A 92 3.96 -4.15 -0.76
CA TYR A 92 4.91 -5.23 -1.05
C TYR A 92 4.96 -5.57 -2.55
N THR A 93 3.78 -5.77 -3.17
CA THR A 93 3.70 -6.10 -4.60
C THR A 93 4.30 -5.00 -5.47
N TYR A 94 4.05 -3.74 -5.10
CA TYR A 94 4.62 -2.59 -5.78
C TYR A 94 6.15 -2.57 -5.68
N ALA A 95 6.69 -2.78 -4.47
CA ALA A 95 8.13 -2.82 -4.23
C ALA A 95 8.82 -3.94 -5.03
N VAL A 96 8.25 -5.15 -5.02
CA VAL A 96 8.77 -6.29 -5.80
C VAL A 96 8.76 -5.99 -7.30
N LYS A 97 7.68 -5.38 -7.80
CA LYS A 97 7.59 -4.98 -9.21
C LYS A 97 8.67 -3.98 -9.58
N LYS A 98 8.89 -2.95 -8.76
CA LYS A 98 9.91 -1.92 -9.01
C LYS A 98 11.31 -2.52 -8.97
N ARG A 99 11.61 -3.39 -8.03
CA ARG A 99 12.89 -4.11 -7.98
C ARG A 99 13.12 -5.00 -9.20
N SER A 100 12.07 -5.63 -9.73
CA SER A 100 12.16 -6.47 -10.93
C SER A 100 12.33 -5.67 -12.23
N SER A 101 11.93 -4.40 -12.22
CA SER A 101 12.01 -3.50 -13.37
C SER A 101 12.41 -2.09 -12.90
N PRO A 102 13.67 -1.90 -12.49
CA PRO A 102 14.16 -0.63 -11.98
C PRO A 102 14.07 0.48 -13.02
N ASP A 103 13.76 1.70 -12.57
CA ASP A 103 13.80 2.89 -13.41
C ASP A 103 15.25 3.36 -13.56
N PRO A 104 15.79 3.45 -14.81
CA PRO A 104 17.16 3.90 -15.03
C PRO A 104 17.45 5.30 -14.50
N SER A 105 16.42 6.14 -14.36
CA SER A 105 16.55 7.53 -13.86
C SER A 105 16.90 7.60 -12.37
N LEU A 106 16.70 6.50 -11.63
CA LEU A 106 16.96 6.43 -10.19
C LEU A 106 18.41 6.08 -9.84
N GLY A 107 19.29 6.00 -10.85
CA GLY A 107 20.73 5.79 -10.62
C GLY A 107 21.10 4.48 -9.96
N GLY A 108 20.28 3.43 -10.12
CA GLY A 108 20.49 2.11 -9.55
C GLY A 108 19.65 1.81 -8.29
N ALA A 109 18.82 2.74 -7.84
CA ALA A 109 17.82 2.45 -6.83
C ALA A 109 16.59 1.79 -7.46
N ASP A 110 15.87 0.99 -6.65
CA ASP A 110 14.64 0.34 -7.08
C ASP A 110 13.46 1.31 -7.00
N ILE A 111 13.48 2.20 -6.01
CA ILE A 111 12.40 3.12 -5.69
C ILE A 111 12.95 4.42 -5.10
N THR A 112 12.14 5.48 -5.07
CA THR A 112 12.47 6.74 -4.36
C THR A 112 11.41 7.06 -3.32
N ASP A 113 11.80 7.81 -2.29
CA ASP A 113 10.90 8.39 -1.29
C ASP A 113 10.23 9.68 -1.79
N ASP A 114 10.49 10.12 -3.03
CA ASP A 114 9.87 11.27 -3.64
C ASP A 114 8.46 10.92 -4.15
N SER A 115 7.44 11.39 -3.46
CA SER A 115 6.04 11.17 -3.83
C SER A 115 5.66 11.76 -5.19
N ALA A 116 6.39 12.77 -5.68
CA ALA A 116 6.10 13.39 -6.97
C ALA A 116 6.49 12.49 -8.17
N VAL A 117 7.42 11.56 -7.97
CA VAL A 117 7.91 10.66 -9.04
C VAL A 117 7.01 9.43 -9.21
N HIS A 118 6.24 9.06 -8.17
CA HIS A 118 5.45 7.82 -8.16
C HIS A 118 3.93 8.04 -8.24
N GLN A 119 3.48 9.26 -8.51
CA GLN A 119 2.06 9.58 -8.73
C GLN A 119 1.63 9.54 -10.20
N GLY A 120 2.38 8.86 -11.04
CA GLY A 120 2.05 8.64 -12.46
C GLY A 120 1.30 7.32 -12.69
#